data_378a0f286a50018c9447c05f49aaea2d
#
_entry.id   378a0f286a50018c9447c05f49aaea2d
#
_cell.length_a   1.000
_cell.length_b   1.000
_cell.length_c   1.000
_cell.angle_alpha   90.00
_cell.angle_beta   90.00
_cell.angle_gamma   90.00
#
_symmetry.space_group_name_H-M   'P 1'
#
loop_
_entity.id
_entity.type
_entity.pdbx_description
1 polymer ?
#
loop_
_entity_poly.entity_id
_entity_poly.type
_entity_poly.pdbx_seq_one_letter_code
_entity_poly.pdbx_strand_id
1 'polypeptide(L)'
;GTDKRQFRHFQTVKFEDLNNLVLSKERKGVGLLGYAVDKGVELNKGRIGAKEGPNAIKKAFAGLPDLNQCEEIVDYGNVEHSHEHLIETQEEYAILAAKSIKNHSQTFLLGGGHDIAYAQYLATRKVFPNQSIGVINIDAHFDTRDEDESTSGTSFRQILEQDEQADYLVLGISQGGNTQGLFDYAKQKEIQYVFADELLHQVS
;
A
#
# COMPACT_ATOMS: atom_id res chain seq x y z
N GLY A 1 27.18 8.27 -20.12
CA GLY A 1 28.41 8.07 -19.35
C GLY A 1 28.45 6.67 -18.78
N THR A 2 29.63 6.10 -18.59
CA THR A 2 29.84 4.74 -18.06
C THR A 2 30.15 4.74 -16.55
N ASP A 3 30.28 5.92 -15.95
CA ASP A 3 30.55 6.05 -14.50
C ASP A 3 29.26 5.83 -13.71
N LYS A 4 29.16 4.69 -13.05
CA LYS A 4 27.99 4.31 -12.23
C LYS A 4 27.65 5.32 -11.11
N ARG A 5 28.61 6.10 -10.65
CA ARG A 5 28.40 7.15 -9.63
C ARG A 5 27.52 8.30 -10.11
N GLN A 6 27.29 8.38 -11.42
CA GLN A 6 26.46 9.41 -12.05
C GLN A 6 25.11 8.86 -12.54
N PHE A 7 24.79 7.60 -12.23
CA PHE A 7 23.56 6.97 -12.69
C PHE A 7 22.36 7.51 -11.92
N ARG A 8 21.25 7.51 -12.62
CA ARG A 8 19.91 7.76 -12.08
C ARG A 8 19.10 6.47 -12.16
N HIS A 9 18.04 6.39 -11.37
CA HIS A 9 17.24 5.16 -11.28
C HIS A 9 16.69 4.70 -12.64
N PHE A 10 16.38 5.58 -13.59
CA PHE A 10 15.96 5.15 -14.93
C PHE A 10 17.01 4.33 -15.70
N GLN A 11 18.28 4.35 -15.28
CA GLN A 11 19.38 3.59 -15.89
C GLN A 11 19.66 2.26 -15.19
N THR A 12 19.15 2.07 -13.98
CA THR A 12 19.50 0.93 -13.09
C THR A 12 18.30 0.08 -12.71
N VAL A 13 17.09 0.65 -12.68
CA VAL A 13 15.86 -0.11 -12.41
C VAL A 13 15.63 -1.13 -13.52
N LYS A 14 15.38 -2.36 -13.13
CA LYS A 14 14.99 -3.44 -14.04
C LYS A 14 13.47 -3.47 -14.19
N PHE A 15 13.01 -3.96 -15.34
CA PHE A 15 11.59 -4.19 -15.60
C PHE A 15 11.38 -5.68 -15.79
N GLU A 16 10.48 -6.27 -15.01
CA GLU A 16 10.15 -7.69 -15.09
C GLU A 16 8.63 -7.91 -15.00
N ASP A 17 8.19 -9.07 -15.49
CA ASP A 17 6.78 -9.49 -15.41
C ASP A 17 6.60 -10.49 -14.27
N LEU A 18 5.73 -10.16 -13.31
CA LEU A 18 5.39 -11.04 -12.19
C LEU A 18 4.77 -12.38 -12.62
N ASN A 19 4.18 -12.46 -13.80
CA ASN A 19 3.63 -13.72 -14.30
C ASN A 19 4.74 -14.71 -14.66
N ASN A 20 5.90 -14.21 -15.07
CA ASN A 20 7.07 -15.00 -15.45
C ASN A 20 8.12 -15.08 -14.32
N LEU A 21 7.84 -14.49 -13.16
CA LEU A 21 8.79 -14.43 -12.05
C LEU A 21 9.09 -15.83 -11.48
N VAL A 22 10.37 -16.19 -11.50
CA VAL A 22 10.89 -17.36 -10.78
C VAL A 22 11.22 -16.93 -9.35
N LEU A 23 10.54 -17.53 -8.37
CA LEU A 23 10.76 -17.19 -6.97
C LEU A 23 12.18 -17.55 -6.54
N SER A 24 12.88 -16.57 -6.00
CA SER A 24 14.20 -16.76 -5.38
C SER A 24 14.09 -17.49 -4.04
N LYS A 25 15.14 -18.23 -3.68
CA LYS A 25 15.27 -18.82 -2.33
C LYS A 25 15.59 -17.76 -1.28
N GLU A 26 16.21 -16.67 -1.69
CA GLU A 26 16.60 -15.56 -0.83
C GLU A 26 15.88 -14.29 -1.29
N ARG A 27 15.31 -13.58 -0.33
CA ARG A 27 14.69 -12.27 -0.60
C ARG A 27 15.78 -11.21 -0.70
N LYS A 28 15.89 -10.55 -1.86
CA LYS A 28 16.91 -9.52 -2.12
C LYS A 28 16.34 -8.32 -2.83
N GLY A 29 16.95 -7.16 -2.59
CA GLY A 29 16.60 -5.93 -3.29
C GLY A 29 15.18 -5.44 -3.00
N VAL A 30 14.66 -4.66 -3.93
CA VAL A 30 13.40 -3.93 -3.81
C VAL A 30 12.49 -4.21 -5.00
N GLY A 31 11.24 -4.59 -4.74
CA GLY A 31 10.19 -4.69 -5.74
C GLY A 31 9.30 -3.44 -5.74
N LEU A 32 8.93 -2.95 -6.92
CA LEU A 32 7.95 -1.88 -7.11
C LEU A 32 6.75 -2.45 -7.89
N LEU A 33 5.54 -2.24 -7.39
CA LEU A 33 4.31 -2.61 -8.10
C LEU A 33 3.28 -1.49 -7.95
N GLY A 34 2.74 -1.01 -9.06
CA GLY A 34 1.73 0.04 -9.06
C GLY A 34 0.31 -0.52 -8.98
N TYR A 35 -0.55 0.19 -8.26
CA TYR A 35 -1.99 -0.01 -8.19
C TYR A 35 -2.67 1.19 -8.88
N ALA A 36 -2.80 1.12 -10.21
CA ALA A 36 -3.36 2.20 -11.02
C ALA A 36 -4.90 2.16 -11.02
N VAL A 37 -5.49 2.24 -9.82
CA VAL A 37 -6.92 2.11 -9.58
C VAL A 37 -7.42 3.28 -8.75
N ASP A 38 -8.55 3.86 -9.14
CA ASP A 38 -9.27 4.89 -8.38
C ASP A 38 -10.76 4.57 -8.18
N LYS A 39 -11.15 3.32 -8.44
CA LYS A 39 -12.53 2.85 -8.27
C LYS A 39 -12.99 2.97 -6.81
N GLY A 40 -12.14 2.63 -5.84
CA GLY A 40 -12.44 2.80 -4.43
C GLY A 40 -12.64 4.27 -4.02
N VAL A 41 -11.91 5.19 -4.67
CA VAL A 41 -12.09 6.64 -4.47
C VAL A 41 -13.43 7.10 -5.06
N GLU A 42 -13.79 6.62 -6.24
CA GLU A 42 -15.09 6.90 -6.88
C GLU A 42 -16.25 6.43 -5.99
N LEU A 43 -16.21 5.17 -5.55
CA LEU A 43 -17.23 4.59 -4.66
C LEU A 43 -17.34 5.36 -3.33
N ASN A 44 -16.24 5.84 -2.79
CA ASN A 44 -16.19 6.69 -1.60
C ASN A 44 -16.57 8.16 -1.89
N LYS A 45 -17.05 8.48 -3.10
CA LYS A 45 -17.44 9.83 -3.54
C LYS A 45 -16.29 10.85 -3.47
N GLY A 46 -15.05 10.36 -3.58
CA GLY A 46 -13.84 11.17 -3.63
C GLY A 46 -13.53 11.70 -5.03
N ARG A 47 -12.41 12.42 -5.15
CA ARG A 47 -11.95 12.95 -6.44
C ARG A 47 -11.19 11.87 -7.22
N ILE A 48 -11.72 11.53 -8.40
CA ILE A 48 -11.06 10.60 -9.34
C ILE A 48 -9.73 11.19 -9.83
N GLY A 49 -8.82 10.30 -10.27
CA GLY A 49 -7.50 10.65 -10.80
C GLY A 49 -6.35 9.99 -10.03
N ALA A 50 -6.62 9.37 -8.90
CA ALA A 50 -5.61 8.67 -8.08
C ALA A 50 -4.91 7.54 -8.87
N LYS A 51 -5.56 6.93 -9.86
CA LYS A 51 -4.96 5.91 -10.74
C LYS A 51 -3.68 6.35 -11.45
N GLU A 52 -3.48 7.65 -11.64
CA GLU A 52 -2.26 8.20 -12.22
C GLU A 52 -1.08 8.25 -11.22
N GLY A 53 -1.35 8.04 -9.94
CA GLY A 53 -0.37 8.10 -8.86
C GLY A 53 0.86 7.23 -9.08
N PRO A 54 0.73 5.92 -9.38
CA PRO A 54 1.88 5.05 -9.60
C PRO A 54 2.82 5.56 -10.71
N ASN A 55 2.27 5.98 -11.84
CA ASN A 55 3.06 6.52 -12.95
C ASN A 55 3.75 7.84 -12.58
N ALA A 56 3.08 8.73 -11.86
CA ALA A 56 3.65 9.99 -11.41
C ALA A 56 4.81 9.77 -10.43
N ILE A 57 4.64 8.85 -9.48
CA ILE A 57 5.67 8.48 -8.49
C ILE A 57 6.88 7.85 -9.20
N LYS A 58 6.66 6.86 -10.08
CA LYS A 58 7.74 6.21 -10.84
C LYS A 58 8.50 7.20 -11.71
N LYS A 59 7.80 8.12 -12.37
CA LYS A 59 8.43 9.18 -13.19
C LYS A 59 9.30 10.10 -12.35
N ALA A 60 8.84 10.52 -11.18
CA ALA A 60 9.64 11.34 -10.27
C ALA A 60 10.85 10.57 -9.73
N PHE A 61 10.66 9.32 -9.32
CA PHE A 61 11.70 8.43 -8.82
C PHE A 61 12.79 8.17 -9.87
N ALA A 62 12.42 7.92 -11.12
CA ALA A 62 13.34 7.67 -12.23
C ALA A 62 14.40 8.77 -12.41
N GLY A 63 14.06 10.01 -12.09
CA GLY A 63 14.97 11.16 -12.16
C GLY A 63 15.95 11.32 -11.00
N LEU A 64 15.77 10.58 -9.89
CA LEU A 64 16.63 10.67 -8.72
C LEU A 64 17.98 9.96 -8.95
N PRO A 65 19.08 10.44 -8.32
CA PRO A 65 20.36 9.75 -8.34
C PRO A 65 20.27 8.36 -7.75
N ASP A 66 20.89 7.39 -8.41
CA ASP A 66 21.12 6.07 -7.81
C ASP A 66 22.38 6.13 -6.94
N LEU A 67 22.19 6.00 -5.64
CA LEU A 67 23.28 6.03 -4.67
C LEU A 67 23.92 4.66 -4.46
N ASN A 68 23.54 3.66 -5.25
CA ASN A 68 24.03 2.28 -5.17
C ASN A 68 23.91 1.65 -3.76
N GLN A 69 22.86 2.04 -3.01
CA GLN A 69 22.58 1.55 -1.67
C GLN A 69 21.70 0.30 -1.65
N CYS A 70 21.04 0.01 -2.77
CA CYS A 70 20.22 -1.19 -2.95
C CYS A 70 20.92 -2.15 -3.91
N GLU A 71 20.82 -3.45 -3.64
CA GLU A 71 21.39 -4.48 -4.52
C GLU A 71 20.71 -4.48 -5.90
N GLU A 72 19.38 -4.32 -5.90
CA GLU A 72 18.55 -4.34 -7.11
C GLU A 72 17.21 -3.67 -6.85
N ILE A 73 16.69 -2.96 -7.85
CA ILE A 73 15.32 -2.44 -7.86
C ILE A 73 14.64 -2.97 -9.11
N VAL A 74 13.51 -3.64 -8.93
CA VAL A 74 12.71 -4.22 -10.02
C VAL A 74 11.33 -3.58 -10.05
N ASP A 75 10.97 -3.00 -11.18
CA ASP A 75 9.62 -2.48 -11.43
C ASP A 75 8.79 -3.52 -12.20
N TYR A 76 7.69 -3.93 -11.60
CA TYR A 76 6.76 -4.92 -12.13
C TYR A 76 5.56 -4.31 -12.88
N GLY A 77 5.62 -3.03 -13.19
CA GLY A 77 4.54 -2.33 -13.88
C GLY A 77 3.38 -1.95 -12.94
N ASN A 78 2.21 -1.84 -13.51
CA ASN A 78 0.98 -1.44 -12.79
C ASN A 78 -0.13 -2.44 -13.06
N VAL A 79 -1.00 -2.62 -12.07
CA VAL A 79 -2.29 -3.29 -12.22
C VAL A 79 -3.37 -2.21 -12.36
N GLU A 80 -4.27 -2.39 -13.31
CA GLU A 80 -5.40 -1.50 -13.59
C GLU A 80 -6.71 -2.20 -13.20
N HIS A 81 -7.75 -1.41 -12.92
CA HIS A 81 -9.08 -1.96 -12.66
C HIS A 81 -9.73 -2.42 -13.97
N SER A 82 -10.06 -3.71 -14.05
CA SER A 82 -10.67 -4.34 -15.22
C SER A 82 -11.88 -5.22 -14.88
N HIS A 83 -12.23 -5.34 -13.60
CA HIS A 83 -13.31 -6.18 -13.09
C HIS A 83 -14.60 -5.38 -12.86
N GLU A 84 -15.71 -6.07 -12.61
CA GLU A 84 -16.97 -5.45 -12.26
C GLU A 84 -16.94 -4.88 -10.83
N HIS A 85 -16.37 -5.64 -9.89
CA HIS A 85 -16.26 -5.25 -8.50
C HIS A 85 -14.83 -4.95 -8.08
N LEU A 86 -14.65 -3.96 -7.21
CA LEU A 86 -13.33 -3.54 -6.72
C LEU A 86 -12.58 -4.66 -6.01
N ILE A 87 -13.29 -5.50 -5.26
CA ILE A 87 -12.69 -6.60 -4.50
C ILE A 87 -11.92 -7.59 -5.40
N GLU A 88 -12.42 -7.85 -6.61
CA GLU A 88 -11.75 -8.74 -7.57
C GLU A 88 -10.40 -8.17 -8.00
N THR A 89 -10.33 -6.86 -8.22
CA THR A 89 -9.07 -6.16 -8.53
C THR A 89 -8.11 -6.20 -7.35
N GLN A 90 -8.61 -6.02 -6.13
CA GLN A 90 -7.79 -6.10 -4.92
C GLN A 90 -7.22 -7.51 -4.71
N GLU A 91 -8.00 -8.56 -4.98
CA GLU A 91 -7.55 -9.95 -4.88
C GLU A 91 -6.52 -10.30 -5.96
N GLU A 92 -6.73 -9.87 -7.21
CA GLU A 92 -5.75 -10.01 -8.28
C GLU A 92 -4.44 -9.31 -7.94
N TYR A 93 -4.52 -8.06 -7.51
CA TYR A 93 -3.35 -7.31 -7.08
C TYR A 93 -2.61 -8.00 -5.92
N ALA A 94 -3.35 -8.53 -4.95
CA ALA A 94 -2.78 -9.24 -3.82
C ALA A 94 -1.99 -10.49 -4.23
N ILE A 95 -2.43 -11.21 -5.27
CA ILE A 95 -1.70 -12.36 -5.81
C ILE A 95 -0.36 -11.92 -6.40
N LEU A 96 -0.35 -10.85 -7.17
CA LEU A 96 0.87 -10.31 -7.79
C LEU A 96 1.81 -9.69 -6.74
N ALA A 97 1.27 -8.89 -5.82
CA ALA A 97 2.03 -8.29 -4.73
C ALA A 97 2.67 -9.35 -3.81
N ALA A 98 1.97 -10.47 -3.54
CA ALA A 98 2.52 -11.58 -2.78
C ALA A 98 3.76 -12.20 -3.44
N LYS A 99 3.82 -12.28 -4.78
CA LYS A 99 5.01 -12.75 -5.49
C LYS A 99 6.19 -11.80 -5.27
N SER A 100 5.96 -10.49 -5.36
CA SER A 100 6.98 -9.49 -5.08
C SER A 100 7.47 -9.55 -3.62
N ILE A 101 6.55 -9.63 -2.65
CA ILE A 101 6.87 -9.74 -1.22
C ILE A 101 7.68 -11.02 -0.92
N LYS A 102 7.41 -12.13 -1.60
CA LYS A 102 8.20 -13.36 -1.46
C LYS A 102 9.61 -13.24 -2.01
N ASN A 103 9.81 -12.44 -3.05
CA ASN A 103 11.06 -12.38 -3.80
C ASN A 103 12.01 -11.28 -3.33
N HIS A 104 11.49 -10.21 -2.75
CA HIS A 104 12.27 -9.03 -2.34
C HIS A 104 12.35 -8.85 -0.83
N SER A 105 13.43 -8.22 -0.38
CA SER A 105 13.61 -7.81 1.01
C SER A 105 12.57 -6.75 1.41
N GLN A 106 12.24 -5.87 0.47
CA GLN A 106 11.24 -4.84 0.61
C GLN A 106 10.39 -4.76 -0.67
N THR A 107 9.12 -4.45 -0.52
CA THR A 107 8.22 -4.19 -1.64
C THR A 107 7.49 -2.89 -1.40
N PHE A 108 7.58 -1.97 -2.36
CA PHE A 108 6.81 -0.74 -2.38
C PHE A 108 5.61 -0.92 -3.31
N LEU A 109 4.43 -0.85 -2.73
CA LEU A 109 3.16 -0.89 -3.42
C LEU A 109 2.68 0.55 -3.61
N LEU A 110 2.72 1.03 -4.86
CA LEU A 110 2.44 2.43 -5.19
C LEU A 110 0.95 2.60 -5.47
N GLY A 111 0.24 3.30 -4.59
CA GLY A 111 -1.20 3.53 -4.71
C GLY A 111 -1.55 4.54 -5.82
N GLY A 112 -2.68 4.27 -6.28
CA GLY A 112 -3.96 4.82 -6.61
C GLY A 112 -4.78 5.20 -5.38
N GLY A 113 -5.98 4.62 -5.28
CA GLY A 113 -6.85 4.82 -4.12
C GLY A 113 -6.29 4.16 -2.85
N HIS A 114 -6.72 4.64 -1.67
CA HIS A 114 -6.30 4.09 -0.39
C HIS A 114 -6.83 2.66 -0.13
N ASP A 115 -7.74 2.20 -0.95
CA ASP A 115 -8.22 0.81 -1.01
C ASP A 115 -7.11 -0.20 -1.35
N ILE A 116 -5.95 0.24 -1.85
CA ILE A 116 -4.73 -0.57 -1.96
C ILE A 116 -4.32 -1.18 -0.61
N ALA A 117 -4.62 -0.54 0.52
CA ALA A 117 -4.23 -1.02 1.85
C ALA A 117 -4.81 -2.40 2.15
N TYR A 118 -6.07 -2.65 1.75
CA TYR A 118 -6.66 -3.98 1.88
C TYR A 118 -5.98 -5.01 0.98
N ALA A 119 -5.71 -4.67 -0.27
CA ALA A 119 -4.98 -5.53 -1.20
C ALA A 119 -3.55 -5.86 -0.71
N GLN A 120 -2.85 -4.87 -0.14
CA GLN A 120 -1.54 -5.06 0.48
C GLN A 120 -1.61 -6.02 1.67
N TYR A 121 -2.63 -5.87 2.51
CA TYR A 121 -2.85 -6.77 3.64
C TYR A 121 -3.08 -8.20 3.17
N LEU A 122 -3.98 -8.42 2.19
CA LEU A 122 -4.23 -9.74 1.60
C LEU A 122 -2.96 -10.38 1.04
N ALA A 123 -2.11 -9.59 0.36
CA ALA A 123 -0.82 -10.06 -0.15
C ALA A 123 0.10 -10.50 0.99
N THR A 124 0.21 -9.69 2.04
CA THR A 124 1.05 -9.98 3.20
C THR A 124 0.56 -11.23 3.93
N ARG A 125 -0.74 -11.38 4.15
CA ARG A 125 -1.34 -12.56 4.77
C ARG A 125 -1.11 -13.84 3.94
N LYS A 126 -1.15 -13.76 2.60
CA LYS A 126 -0.80 -14.89 1.70
C LYS A 126 0.66 -15.34 1.87
N VAL A 127 1.57 -14.42 2.19
CA VAL A 127 3.00 -14.73 2.40
C VAL A 127 3.27 -15.23 3.81
N PHE A 128 2.57 -14.68 4.80
CA PHE A 128 2.75 -14.94 6.24
C PHE A 128 1.44 -15.41 6.90
N PRO A 129 0.94 -16.61 6.53
CA PRO A 129 -0.42 -17.03 6.90
C PRO A 129 -0.65 -17.22 8.40
N ASN A 130 0.39 -17.47 9.18
CA ASN A 130 0.31 -17.81 10.61
C ASN A 130 1.01 -16.78 11.51
N GLN A 131 1.40 -15.62 10.98
CA GLN A 131 2.09 -14.59 11.76
C GLN A 131 1.13 -13.45 12.10
N SER A 132 1.30 -12.83 13.26
CA SER A 132 0.66 -11.56 13.56
C SER A 132 1.16 -10.49 12.57
N ILE A 133 0.26 -9.67 12.06
CA ILE A 133 0.58 -8.60 11.12
C ILE A 133 0.21 -7.28 11.77
N GLY A 134 1.22 -6.44 11.99
CA GLY A 134 1.03 -5.05 12.39
C GLY A 134 0.84 -4.16 11.16
N VAL A 135 -0.21 -3.35 11.17
CA VAL A 135 -0.51 -2.34 10.15
C VAL A 135 -0.33 -0.96 10.76
N ILE A 136 0.56 -0.15 10.18
CA ILE A 136 0.75 1.25 10.57
C ILE A 136 0.23 2.13 9.43
N ASN A 137 -0.78 2.93 9.73
CA ASN A 137 -1.32 3.92 8.81
C ASN A 137 -0.91 5.33 9.25
N ILE A 138 -0.40 6.14 8.33
CA ILE A 138 -0.11 7.56 8.56
C ILE A 138 -1.17 8.34 7.82
N ASP A 139 -2.24 8.69 8.51
CA ASP A 139 -3.43 9.30 7.92
C ASP A 139 -4.21 10.16 8.94
N ALA A 140 -4.96 11.12 8.44
CA ALA A 140 -5.90 11.90 9.23
C ALA A 140 -7.20 11.14 9.54
N HIS A 141 -7.44 10.00 8.88
CA HIS A 141 -8.67 9.21 8.98
C HIS A 141 -8.39 7.78 9.43
N PHE A 142 -9.40 7.14 10.04
CA PHE A 142 -9.33 5.73 10.41
C PHE A 142 -9.52 4.78 9.23
N ASP A 143 -10.23 5.22 8.18
CA ASP A 143 -10.65 4.41 7.02
C ASP A 143 -11.28 3.05 7.42
N THR A 144 -12.16 3.14 8.43
CA THR A 144 -12.91 2.01 9.00
C THR A 144 -14.42 2.20 8.83
N ARG A 145 -14.84 2.80 7.71
CA ARG A 145 -16.28 2.99 7.42
C ARG A 145 -17.01 1.67 7.35
N ASP A 146 -18.28 1.71 7.75
CA ASP A 146 -19.21 0.59 7.66
C ASP A 146 -20.01 0.72 6.36
N GLU A 147 -19.56 0.03 5.34
CA GLU A 147 -20.20 0.04 4.01
C GLU A 147 -20.22 -1.39 3.45
N ASP A 148 -21.26 -1.73 2.69
CA ASP A 148 -21.45 -3.07 2.13
C ASP A 148 -20.40 -3.41 1.04
N GLU A 149 -19.89 -2.40 0.35
CA GLU A 149 -18.90 -2.55 -0.70
C GLU A 149 -17.52 -2.03 -0.26
N SER A 150 -16.45 -2.61 -0.84
CA SER A 150 -15.10 -2.10 -0.65
C SER A 150 -14.96 -0.71 -1.27
N THR A 151 -14.44 0.24 -0.49
CA THR A 151 -14.14 1.61 -0.93
C THR A 151 -12.77 2.05 -0.39
N SER A 152 -12.31 3.24 -0.76
CA SER A 152 -11.08 3.79 -0.18
C SER A 152 -11.18 4.09 1.32
N GLY A 153 -12.38 4.11 1.90
CA GLY A 153 -12.61 4.38 3.32
C GLY A 153 -12.94 3.14 4.18
N THR A 154 -12.89 1.91 3.62
CA THR A 154 -13.30 0.68 4.32
C THR A 154 -12.16 -0.28 4.61
N SER A 155 -10.97 -0.03 4.07
CA SER A 155 -9.86 -0.99 4.01
C SER A 155 -9.50 -1.60 5.36
N PHE A 156 -9.36 -0.78 6.39
CA PHE A 156 -8.93 -1.28 7.71
C PHE A 156 -10.05 -1.94 8.49
N ARG A 157 -11.31 -1.57 8.24
CA ARG A 157 -12.45 -2.33 8.77
C ARG A 157 -12.48 -3.74 8.20
N GLN A 158 -12.33 -3.89 6.88
CA GLN A 158 -12.29 -5.19 6.23
C GLN A 158 -11.17 -6.08 6.80
N ILE A 159 -9.99 -5.51 7.06
CA ILE A 159 -8.87 -6.23 7.69
C ILE A 159 -9.26 -6.70 9.09
N LEU A 160 -9.72 -5.79 9.95
CA LEU A 160 -9.98 -6.06 11.37
C LEU A 160 -11.21 -6.96 11.63
N GLU A 161 -12.11 -7.07 10.67
CA GLU A 161 -13.27 -7.98 10.78
C GLU A 161 -12.98 -9.38 10.25
N GLN A 162 -12.00 -9.51 9.36
CA GLN A 162 -11.62 -10.81 8.77
C GLN A 162 -10.47 -11.49 9.51
N ASP A 163 -9.67 -10.75 10.27
CA ASP A 163 -8.45 -11.28 10.86
C ASP A 163 -8.20 -10.73 12.27
N GLU A 164 -8.43 -11.59 13.26
CA GLU A 164 -8.18 -11.29 14.68
C GLU A 164 -6.68 -11.17 15.03
N GLN A 165 -5.77 -11.57 14.13
CA GLN A 165 -4.32 -11.47 14.32
C GLN A 165 -3.74 -10.21 13.68
N ALA A 166 -4.59 -9.28 13.25
CA ALA A 166 -4.18 -7.99 12.71
C ALA A 166 -4.19 -6.93 13.81
N ASP A 167 -3.05 -6.29 14.04
CA ASP A 167 -2.94 -5.09 14.88
C ASP A 167 -2.95 -3.84 14.00
N TYR A 168 -3.69 -2.80 14.40
CA TYR A 168 -3.81 -1.57 13.65
C TYR A 168 -3.45 -0.35 14.48
N LEU A 169 -2.47 0.42 14.01
CA LEU A 169 -2.03 1.70 14.58
C LEU A 169 -2.21 2.81 13.55
N VAL A 170 -2.83 3.92 13.95
CA VAL A 170 -2.96 5.12 13.10
C VAL A 170 -2.20 6.30 13.69
N LEU A 171 -1.36 6.92 12.89
CA LEU A 171 -0.59 8.11 13.27
C LEU A 171 -1.11 9.33 12.50
N GLY A 172 -1.53 10.36 13.22
CA GLY A 172 -1.95 11.62 12.63
C GLY A 172 -3.46 11.84 12.56
N ILE A 173 -4.25 11.13 13.38
CA ILE A 173 -5.71 11.25 13.40
C ILE A 173 -6.15 12.70 13.61
N SER A 174 -7.05 13.15 12.72
CA SER A 174 -7.74 14.43 12.85
C SER A 174 -9.05 14.26 13.63
N GLN A 175 -9.19 14.99 14.74
CA GLN A 175 -10.43 14.97 15.52
C GLN A 175 -11.64 15.43 14.71
N GLY A 176 -11.46 16.46 13.87
CA GLY A 176 -12.53 17.00 13.02
C GLY A 176 -12.75 16.22 11.71
N GLY A 177 -11.85 15.29 11.36
CA GLY A 177 -11.93 14.48 10.14
C GLY A 177 -12.66 13.14 10.31
N ASN A 178 -12.98 12.75 11.56
CA ASN A 178 -13.59 11.46 11.87
C ASN A 178 -14.91 11.65 12.64
N THR A 179 -15.91 10.86 12.29
CA THR A 179 -17.20 10.87 13.00
C THR A 179 -17.09 10.13 14.34
N GLN A 180 -18.03 10.41 15.25
CA GLN A 180 -18.10 9.70 16.54
C GLN A 180 -18.17 8.16 16.36
N GLY A 181 -18.92 7.69 15.37
CA GLY A 181 -19.02 6.25 15.09
C GLY A 181 -17.70 5.59 14.73
N LEU A 182 -16.78 6.32 14.08
CA LEU A 182 -15.41 5.81 13.79
C LEU A 182 -14.55 5.74 15.06
N PHE A 183 -14.68 6.70 15.97
CA PHE A 183 -14.03 6.64 17.29
C PHE A 183 -14.60 5.52 18.15
N ASP A 184 -15.92 5.31 18.13
CA ASP A 184 -16.55 4.22 18.87
C ASP A 184 -16.09 2.85 18.34
N TYR A 185 -16.00 2.69 17.04
CA TYR A 185 -15.43 1.49 16.40
C TYR A 185 -13.96 1.29 16.77
N ALA A 186 -13.16 2.35 16.73
CA ALA A 186 -11.75 2.30 17.12
C ALA A 186 -11.59 1.82 18.57
N LYS A 187 -12.44 2.30 19.48
CA LYS A 187 -12.48 1.83 20.87
C LYS A 187 -12.91 0.36 20.98
N GLN A 188 -13.94 -0.04 20.24
CA GLN A 188 -14.45 -1.42 20.24
C GLN A 188 -13.39 -2.43 19.76
N LYS A 189 -12.61 -2.06 18.74
CA LYS A 189 -11.58 -2.91 18.14
C LYS A 189 -10.18 -2.69 18.74
N GLU A 190 -10.09 -1.88 19.81
CA GLU A 190 -8.83 -1.54 20.49
C GLU A 190 -7.76 -0.96 19.55
N ILE A 191 -8.21 -0.23 18.50
CA ILE A 191 -7.32 0.44 17.55
C ILE A 191 -6.48 1.47 18.29
N GLN A 192 -5.16 1.39 18.14
CA GLN A 192 -4.25 2.38 18.67
C GLN A 192 -4.14 3.56 17.71
N TYR A 193 -4.15 4.78 18.23
CA TYR A 193 -3.97 5.96 17.39
C TYR A 193 -3.34 7.11 18.15
N VAL A 194 -2.69 8.01 17.40
CA VAL A 194 -2.10 9.27 17.91
C VAL A 194 -2.69 10.42 17.11
N PHE A 195 -3.11 11.48 17.81
CA PHE A 195 -3.64 12.66 17.15
C PHE A 195 -2.53 13.45 16.42
N ALA A 196 -2.89 14.17 15.37
CA ALA A 196 -1.96 14.92 14.54
C ALA A 196 -1.23 16.02 15.34
N ASP A 197 -1.92 16.71 16.24
CA ASP A 197 -1.34 17.74 17.11
C ASP A 197 -0.35 17.16 18.12
N GLU A 198 -0.60 15.98 18.67
CA GLU A 198 0.33 15.29 19.56
C GLU A 198 1.65 14.95 18.86
N LEU A 199 1.59 14.51 17.58
CA LEU A 199 2.81 14.22 16.81
C LEU A 199 3.65 15.49 16.58
N LEU A 200 3.01 16.63 16.31
CA LEU A 200 3.70 17.89 16.07
C LEU A 200 4.44 18.41 17.32
N HIS A 201 3.91 18.13 18.51
CA HIS A 201 4.55 18.54 19.77
C HIS A 201 5.71 17.67 20.21
N GLN A 202 5.85 16.45 19.66
CA GLN A 202 6.96 15.55 19.98
C GLN A 202 8.22 15.81 19.14
N VAL A 203 8.13 16.64 18.10
CA VAL A 203 9.23 16.93 17.15
C VAL A 203 9.86 18.31 17.39
N SER A 204 9.40 19.07 18.40
CA SER A 204 9.89 20.41 18.75
C SER A 204 10.95 20.38 19.85
#